data_934f8e7ef6a7c5d0e51b311ff98cd916
#
_entry.id   934f8e7ef6a7c5d0e51b311ff98cd916
#
_cell.length_a   1.000
_cell.length_b   1.000
_cell.length_c   1.000
_cell.angle_alpha   90.00
_cell.angle_beta   90.00
_cell.angle_gamma   90.00
#
_symmetry.space_group_name_H-M   'P 1'
#
loop_
_entity.id
_entity.type
_entity.pdbx_description
1 polymer ?
#
loop_
_entity_poly.entity_id
_entity_poly.type
_entity_poly.pdbx_seq_one_letter_code
_entity_poly.pdbx_strand_id
1 'polypeptide(L)'
;MKNLKNIILLIALLFSSHFSKKLKMFAEDDSIIVKTSFEDDDFSMFTPRGADDPSVLVIMDDGGKTGDKYLAVTERSKSWNGAQYDLGKTCTPGGQYIVSAAIKAQWYSNICLSMQYTDDGGEDHYNNLKCMVSQGDWVEIKEYKFSMPVGCSNVYIYFENTGGNNDFYIDDFELKKAPEGSIEEDIVSLKDVYKSHFKIGTATTVAEISPTTTQKLILKHFNSMTAGNELKPDALLDLTATLAAAEESGDYTNPLVKVGAAGPILNFCSENDIPVRGHTLVWHSQTPIWFFKEKFDESGKWADKDTMLKRMENYIKNVFDAVKKTYPKVNFYAWDVVNEAWQDDGTPRKGGEGSGNSPWVQIFGDNSFIKYAFQFARKYGIEGCKLYYNDYNEYMPQKTAAIIKMAKELNEEGQLIDGIGLQSHLDVTFPGISAYEKAVKSFSETGLDLQVTELDATTSDITESGFEKQAQYYSDIMDVLVKYSKSISAVVFWGTTDDQSWRASKYPLLFNEDYSAKKCFYSIVDGLE
;
A
#
# COMPACT_ATOMS: atom_id res chain seq x y z
N MET A 1 11.63 -2.98 -72.67
CA MET A 1 10.41 -3.24 -71.88
C MET A 1 10.68 -3.78 -70.45
N LYS A 2 11.77 -4.46 -70.15
CA LYS A 2 12.09 -4.93 -68.77
C LYS A 2 12.48 -3.77 -67.80
N ASN A 3 13.17 -2.74 -68.27
CA ASN A 3 13.61 -1.62 -67.43
C ASN A 3 12.47 -0.67 -67.03
N LEU A 4 11.40 -0.58 -67.82
CA LEU A 4 10.26 0.30 -67.48
C LEU A 4 9.36 -0.30 -66.39
N LYS A 5 9.24 -1.65 -66.33
CA LYS A 5 8.51 -2.36 -65.24
C LYS A 5 9.19 -2.20 -63.88
N ASN A 6 10.54 -2.24 -63.87
CA ASN A 6 11.28 -2.09 -62.61
C ASN A 6 11.27 -0.65 -62.07
N ILE A 7 11.21 0.35 -62.94
CA ILE A 7 11.08 1.75 -62.55
C ILE A 7 9.67 2.04 -61.97
N ILE A 8 8.62 1.49 -62.60
CA ILE A 8 7.25 1.64 -62.10
C ILE A 8 7.06 0.91 -60.77
N LEU A 9 7.67 -0.25 -60.54
CA LEU A 9 7.63 -0.99 -59.28
C LEU A 9 8.39 -0.25 -58.15
N LEU A 10 9.52 0.40 -58.50
CA LEU A 10 10.30 1.19 -57.53
C LEU A 10 9.56 2.49 -57.10
N ILE A 11 8.88 3.14 -58.06
CA ILE A 11 8.07 4.32 -57.82
C ILE A 11 6.84 3.96 -56.98
N ALA A 12 6.16 2.82 -57.24
CA ALA A 12 5.03 2.36 -56.46
C ALA A 12 5.43 1.97 -55.02
N LEU A 13 6.62 1.39 -54.81
CA LEU A 13 7.17 1.10 -53.49
C LEU A 13 7.57 2.37 -52.72
N LEU A 14 8.12 3.39 -53.37
CA LEU A 14 8.44 4.68 -52.77
C LEU A 14 7.17 5.47 -52.42
N PHE A 15 6.14 5.45 -53.25
CA PHE A 15 4.85 6.08 -52.94
C PHE A 15 4.12 5.34 -51.82
N SER A 16 4.16 3.99 -51.78
CA SER A 16 3.54 3.22 -50.68
C SER A 16 4.24 3.45 -49.34
N SER A 17 5.58 3.56 -49.33
CA SER A 17 6.35 3.83 -48.12
C SER A 17 6.18 5.29 -47.61
N HIS A 18 6.02 6.26 -48.50
CA HIS A 18 5.72 7.64 -48.15
C HIS A 18 4.26 7.82 -47.70
N PHE A 19 3.32 7.11 -48.34
CA PHE A 19 1.91 7.12 -47.93
C PHE A 19 1.71 6.39 -46.60
N SER A 20 2.41 5.27 -46.36
CA SER A 20 2.41 4.57 -45.08
C SER A 20 3.07 5.38 -43.95
N LYS A 21 4.16 6.14 -44.24
CA LYS A 21 4.75 7.07 -43.27
C LYS A 21 3.88 8.29 -42.99
N LYS A 22 3.16 8.83 -44.01
CA LYS A 22 2.19 9.91 -43.80
C LYS A 22 0.92 9.44 -43.10
N LEU A 23 0.44 8.21 -43.35
CA LEU A 23 -0.69 7.65 -42.58
C LEU A 23 -0.30 7.35 -41.12
N LYS A 24 0.98 6.98 -40.81
CA LYS A 24 1.44 6.88 -39.41
C LYS A 24 1.57 8.24 -38.71
N MET A 25 1.62 9.35 -39.44
CA MET A 25 1.70 10.70 -38.87
C MET A 25 0.33 11.29 -38.51
N PHE A 26 -0.77 10.59 -38.80
CA PHE A 26 -2.16 10.97 -38.49
C PHE A 26 -2.97 9.84 -37.85
N ALA A 27 -2.34 8.79 -37.35
CA ALA A 27 -3.02 7.91 -36.42
C ALA A 27 -3.15 8.70 -35.11
N GLU A 28 -4.37 9.05 -34.72
CA GLU A 28 -4.67 9.46 -33.36
C GLU A 28 -4.02 8.42 -32.44
N ASP A 29 -3.36 8.88 -31.38
CA ASP A 29 -2.79 7.99 -30.39
C ASP A 29 -3.98 7.33 -29.65
N ASP A 30 -4.30 6.10 -30.00
CA ASP A 30 -5.41 5.32 -29.44
C ASP A 30 -5.33 5.19 -27.90
N SER A 31 -4.20 5.59 -27.29
CA SER A 31 -4.05 5.63 -25.85
C SER A 31 -4.72 6.86 -25.21
N ILE A 32 -4.91 7.96 -25.93
CA ILE A 32 -5.51 9.20 -25.42
C ILE A 32 -7.01 8.99 -25.17
N ILE A 33 -7.43 9.20 -23.91
CA ILE A 33 -8.82 9.15 -23.48
C ILE A 33 -9.48 10.52 -23.61
N VAL A 34 -8.78 11.54 -23.13
CA VAL A 34 -9.19 12.93 -23.22
C VAL A 34 -7.97 13.83 -23.27
N LYS A 35 -8.05 14.88 -24.08
CA LYS A 35 -7.05 15.93 -24.16
C LYS A 35 -7.73 17.25 -24.48
N THR A 36 -7.45 18.28 -23.69
CA THR A 36 -7.98 19.63 -23.90
C THR A 36 -7.00 20.70 -23.43
N SER A 37 -6.97 21.80 -24.14
CA SER A 37 -6.40 23.10 -23.73
C SER A 37 -7.50 24.16 -23.61
N PHE A 38 -8.77 23.72 -23.56
CA PHE A 38 -9.97 24.55 -23.39
C PHE A 38 -10.20 25.65 -24.46
N GLU A 39 -9.45 25.66 -25.56
CA GLU A 39 -9.54 26.65 -26.62
C GLU A 39 -10.89 26.61 -27.37
N ASP A 40 -11.60 25.48 -27.33
CA ASP A 40 -12.92 25.25 -27.92
C ASP A 40 -14.10 25.54 -26.98
N ASP A 41 -13.82 26.10 -25.78
CA ASP A 41 -14.81 26.38 -24.72
C ASP A 41 -15.46 25.11 -24.12
N ASP A 42 -14.98 23.91 -24.44
CA ASP A 42 -15.55 22.67 -23.91
C ASP A 42 -14.80 22.22 -22.64
N PHE A 43 -15.51 22.20 -21.52
CA PHE A 43 -15.08 21.61 -20.26
C PHE A 43 -16.10 20.59 -19.71
N SER A 44 -16.99 20.08 -20.57
CA SER A 44 -18.07 19.17 -20.19
C SER A 44 -17.61 17.85 -19.55
N MET A 45 -16.31 17.51 -19.73
CA MET A 45 -15.69 16.37 -19.07
C MET A 45 -15.49 16.59 -17.56
N PHE A 46 -15.44 17.84 -17.11
CA PHE A 46 -15.32 18.19 -15.69
C PHE A 46 -16.67 18.59 -15.10
N THR A 47 -16.88 18.21 -13.84
CA THR A 47 -18.01 18.68 -13.03
C THR A 47 -17.50 19.40 -11.79
N PRO A 48 -18.24 20.42 -11.30
CA PRO A 48 -17.90 21.07 -10.03
C PRO A 48 -17.91 20.06 -8.88
N ARG A 49 -16.93 20.18 -7.96
CA ARG A 49 -16.84 19.36 -6.77
C ARG A 49 -17.34 20.11 -5.54
N GLY A 50 -18.21 19.46 -4.75
CA GLY A 50 -18.84 19.98 -3.55
C GLY A 50 -20.34 19.69 -3.58
N ALA A 51 -20.84 18.86 -2.63
CA ALA A 51 -22.24 18.41 -2.65
C ALA A 51 -23.24 19.55 -2.35
N ASP A 52 -22.97 20.33 -1.30
CA ASP A 52 -23.91 21.37 -0.82
C ASP A 52 -23.50 22.79 -1.25
N ASP A 53 -22.23 22.99 -1.61
CA ASP A 53 -21.66 24.28 -2.00
C ASP A 53 -20.52 24.03 -3.01
N PRO A 54 -20.86 23.65 -4.26
CA PRO A 54 -19.86 23.31 -5.27
C PRO A 54 -19.12 24.56 -5.76
N SER A 55 -17.85 24.36 -6.17
CA SER A 55 -17.12 25.38 -6.93
C SER A 55 -17.82 25.75 -8.23
N VAL A 56 -17.48 26.91 -8.78
CA VAL A 56 -17.91 27.32 -10.12
C VAL A 56 -16.77 27.04 -11.11
N LEU A 57 -17.11 26.38 -12.22
CA LEU A 57 -16.19 26.14 -13.34
C LEU A 57 -16.52 27.11 -14.48
N VAL A 58 -15.53 27.84 -14.97
CA VAL A 58 -15.70 28.83 -16.04
C VAL A 58 -14.46 28.90 -16.93
N ILE A 59 -14.66 29.05 -18.26
CA ILE A 59 -13.53 29.34 -19.17
C ILE A 59 -13.15 30.81 -19.05
N MET A 60 -11.87 31.07 -18.89
CA MET A 60 -11.25 32.38 -18.94
C MET A 60 -10.41 32.48 -20.22
N ASP A 61 -10.24 33.71 -20.76
CA ASP A 61 -9.58 33.98 -22.02
C ASP A 61 -8.48 35.07 -21.92
N ASP A 62 -7.82 35.12 -20.78
CA ASP A 62 -6.83 36.16 -20.45
C ASP A 62 -5.38 35.62 -20.27
N GLY A 63 -5.07 34.47 -20.84
CA GLY A 63 -3.73 33.89 -20.89
C GLY A 63 -3.59 32.51 -20.31
N GLY A 64 -3.93 31.49 -21.11
CA GLY A 64 -3.70 30.09 -20.82
C GLY A 64 -2.20 29.74 -20.73
N LYS A 65 -1.90 28.50 -20.36
CA LYS A 65 -0.55 27.92 -20.47
C LYS A 65 -0.22 27.71 -21.93
N THR A 66 -1.16 27.15 -22.69
CA THR A 66 -1.13 26.99 -24.14
C THR A 66 -2.35 27.70 -24.73
N GLY A 67 -2.13 28.63 -25.68
CA GLY A 67 -3.21 29.46 -26.21
C GLY A 67 -3.64 30.57 -25.27
N ASP A 68 -4.92 30.96 -25.36
CA ASP A 68 -5.47 32.09 -24.62
C ASP A 68 -6.40 31.63 -23.48
N LYS A 69 -7.00 30.42 -23.59
CA LYS A 69 -8.04 29.95 -22.68
C LYS A 69 -7.55 28.94 -21.65
N TYR A 70 -8.27 28.86 -20.53
CA TYR A 70 -8.06 27.89 -19.48
C TYR A 70 -9.34 27.70 -18.63
N LEU A 71 -9.42 26.61 -17.88
CA LEU A 71 -10.52 26.35 -16.94
C LEU A 71 -10.19 26.97 -15.57
N ALA A 72 -11.01 27.91 -15.13
CA ALA A 72 -10.95 28.49 -13.80
C ALA A 72 -11.88 27.75 -12.83
N VAL A 73 -11.38 27.45 -11.64
CA VAL A 73 -12.12 26.87 -10.52
C VAL A 73 -12.26 27.94 -9.45
N THR A 74 -13.44 28.52 -9.35
CA THR A 74 -13.73 29.73 -8.59
C THR A 74 -14.85 29.52 -7.55
N GLU A 75 -15.16 30.54 -6.76
CA GLU A 75 -16.20 30.52 -5.71
C GLU A 75 -16.05 29.34 -4.75
N ARG A 76 -14.82 29.04 -4.36
CA ARG A 76 -14.49 27.92 -3.48
C ARG A 76 -14.67 28.29 -2.03
N SER A 77 -15.54 27.60 -1.30
CA SER A 77 -15.77 27.79 0.14
C SER A 77 -14.94 26.84 1.01
N LYS A 78 -14.50 25.71 0.42
CA LYS A 78 -13.73 24.67 1.11
C LYS A 78 -12.46 24.33 0.34
N SER A 79 -11.43 23.84 1.04
CA SER A 79 -10.17 23.43 0.43
C SER A 79 -10.35 22.29 -0.60
N TRP A 80 -11.33 21.41 -0.38
CA TRP A 80 -11.64 20.28 -1.25
C TRP A 80 -12.63 20.57 -2.39
N ASN A 81 -13.19 21.80 -2.51
CA ASN A 81 -13.93 22.22 -3.70
C ASN A 81 -12.99 22.26 -4.90
N GLY A 82 -13.43 21.80 -6.07
CA GLY A 82 -12.56 21.69 -7.22
C GLY A 82 -13.25 21.31 -8.52
N ALA A 83 -12.48 20.82 -9.47
CA ALA A 83 -12.96 20.26 -10.72
C ALA A 83 -12.70 18.74 -10.72
N GLN A 84 -13.73 17.92 -10.95
CA GLN A 84 -13.62 16.46 -10.93
C GLN A 84 -13.94 15.84 -12.28
N TYR A 85 -13.21 14.75 -12.60
CA TYR A 85 -13.37 13.92 -13.76
C TYR A 85 -13.80 12.50 -13.34
N ASP A 86 -14.84 11.97 -13.95
CA ASP A 86 -15.41 10.65 -13.65
C ASP A 86 -14.66 9.55 -14.41
N LEU A 87 -13.77 8.85 -13.71
CA LEU A 87 -13.01 7.73 -14.27
C LEU A 87 -13.91 6.52 -14.59
N GLY A 88 -14.99 6.34 -13.84
CA GLY A 88 -15.90 5.20 -14.04
C GLY A 88 -16.56 5.17 -15.41
N LYS A 89 -16.61 6.30 -16.13
CA LYS A 89 -17.17 6.39 -17.48
C LYS A 89 -16.20 6.02 -18.59
N THR A 90 -14.89 6.16 -18.35
CA THR A 90 -13.88 6.11 -19.42
C THR A 90 -12.73 5.17 -19.15
N CYS A 91 -12.53 4.80 -17.90
CA CYS A 91 -11.42 3.96 -17.45
C CYS A 91 -11.92 2.59 -16.99
N THR A 92 -11.06 1.59 -17.06
CA THR A 92 -11.35 0.21 -16.65
C THR A 92 -10.72 -0.05 -15.29
N PRO A 93 -11.42 -0.64 -14.31
CA PRO A 93 -10.82 -1.07 -13.04
C PRO A 93 -9.57 -1.92 -13.27
N GLY A 94 -8.50 -1.66 -12.51
CA GLY A 94 -7.20 -2.31 -12.68
C GLY A 94 -6.35 -1.80 -13.84
N GLY A 95 -6.87 -0.90 -14.68
CA GLY A 95 -6.11 -0.25 -15.74
C GLY A 95 -5.13 0.79 -15.18
N GLN A 96 -4.01 0.95 -15.87
CA GLN A 96 -3.04 2.01 -15.58
C GLN A 96 -3.22 3.18 -16.54
N TYR A 97 -3.11 4.39 -15.99
CA TYR A 97 -3.36 5.63 -16.70
C TYR A 97 -2.27 6.65 -16.39
N ILE A 98 -2.10 7.59 -17.29
CA ILE A 98 -1.18 8.71 -17.16
C ILE A 98 -1.97 9.99 -17.27
N VAL A 99 -1.79 10.90 -16.34
CA VAL A 99 -2.39 12.23 -16.37
C VAL A 99 -1.30 13.30 -16.45
N SER A 100 -1.53 14.29 -17.29
CA SER A 100 -0.75 15.53 -17.36
C SER A 100 -1.71 16.72 -17.29
N ALA A 101 -1.30 17.80 -16.63
CA ALA A 101 -2.04 19.05 -16.57
C ALA A 101 -1.12 20.21 -16.22
N ALA A 102 -1.42 21.40 -16.71
CA ALA A 102 -0.87 22.66 -16.19
C ALA A 102 -1.84 23.20 -15.14
N ILE A 103 -1.31 23.68 -14.01
CA ILE A 103 -2.09 24.25 -12.92
C ILE A 103 -1.48 25.57 -12.46
N LYS A 104 -2.33 26.53 -12.06
CA LYS A 104 -1.89 27.85 -11.60
C LYS A 104 -2.82 28.37 -10.52
N ALA A 105 -2.28 29.10 -9.57
CA ALA A 105 -3.04 29.94 -8.65
C ALA A 105 -2.39 31.32 -8.54
N GLN A 106 -3.19 32.36 -8.34
CA GLN A 106 -2.70 33.74 -8.17
C GLN A 106 -1.85 33.89 -6.90
N TRP A 107 -2.28 33.23 -5.83
CA TRP A 107 -1.61 33.28 -4.52
C TRP A 107 -0.98 31.94 -4.19
N TYR A 108 -0.02 31.93 -3.27
CA TYR A 108 0.59 30.69 -2.78
C TYR A 108 -0.49 29.65 -2.46
N SER A 109 -0.45 28.55 -3.17
CA SER A 109 -1.45 27.47 -3.10
C SER A 109 -0.80 26.12 -3.34
N ASN A 110 -1.23 25.12 -2.57
CA ASN A 110 -0.85 23.73 -2.79
C ASN A 110 -1.98 23.01 -3.53
N ILE A 111 -1.84 22.96 -4.88
CA ILE A 111 -2.85 22.34 -5.74
C ILE A 111 -2.51 20.86 -5.90
N CYS A 112 -3.47 19.99 -5.59
CA CYS A 112 -3.32 18.55 -5.68
C CYS A 112 -4.25 17.98 -6.75
N LEU A 113 -3.71 17.06 -7.56
CA LEU A 113 -4.48 16.02 -8.21
C LEU A 113 -4.77 14.96 -7.15
N SER A 114 -6.02 14.67 -6.91
CA SER A 114 -6.48 13.74 -5.89
C SER A 114 -7.43 12.71 -6.50
N MET A 115 -7.61 11.58 -5.83
CA MET A 115 -8.56 10.53 -6.22
C MET A 115 -9.58 10.29 -5.12
N GLN A 116 -10.83 10.10 -5.51
CA GLN A 116 -11.90 9.58 -4.66
C GLN A 116 -12.37 8.24 -5.21
N TYR A 117 -12.70 7.31 -4.33
CA TYR A 117 -13.44 6.09 -4.66
C TYR A 117 -14.27 5.62 -3.46
N THR A 118 -15.35 4.89 -3.73
CA THR A 118 -16.17 4.22 -2.72
C THR A 118 -15.80 2.73 -2.70
N ASP A 119 -15.43 2.19 -1.55
CA ASP A 119 -15.05 0.78 -1.38
C ASP A 119 -16.25 -0.18 -1.35
N ASP A 120 -15.99 -1.49 -1.24
CA ASP A 120 -17.03 -2.53 -1.14
C ASP A 120 -17.92 -2.40 0.12
N GLY A 121 -17.43 -1.71 1.15
CA GLY A 121 -18.18 -1.39 2.37
C GLY A 121 -19.11 -0.19 2.21
N GLY A 122 -19.02 0.53 1.09
CA GLY A 122 -19.77 1.75 0.82
C GLY A 122 -19.12 3.00 1.43
N GLU A 123 -17.83 2.94 1.82
CA GLU A 123 -17.10 4.06 2.39
C GLU A 123 -16.29 4.79 1.33
N ASP A 124 -16.31 6.14 1.41
CA ASP A 124 -15.54 7.00 0.51
C ASP A 124 -14.11 7.19 1.01
N HIS A 125 -13.16 7.00 0.11
CA HIS A 125 -11.74 7.24 0.32
C HIS A 125 -11.24 8.42 -0.52
N TYR A 126 -10.31 9.20 0.04
CA TYR A 126 -9.75 10.40 -0.58
C TYR A 126 -8.23 10.39 -0.47
N ASN A 127 -7.55 10.30 -1.60
CA ASN A 127 -6.09 10.18 -1.66
C ASN A 127 -5.47 11.27 -2.53
N ASN A 128 -4.53 12.03 -2.00
CA ASN A 128 -3.72 12.94 -2.80
C ASN A 128 -2.72 12.14 -3.64
N LEU A 129 -2.82 12.23 -4.95
CA LEU A 129 -1.92 11.55 -5.89
C LEU A 129 -0.66 12.38 -6.15
N LYS A 130 -0.82 13.65 -6.53
CA LYS A 130 0.29 14.56 -6.83
C LYS A 130 -0.06 15.99 -6.45
N CYS A 131 0.77 16.59 -5.61
CA CYS A 131 0.61 18.00 -5.21
C CYS A 131 1.74 18.85 -5.75
N MET A 132 1.40 20.09 -6.17
CA MET A 132 2.33 21.08 -6.69
C MET A 132 2.01 22.44 -6.05
N VAL A 133 3.07 23.16 -5.69
CA VAL A 133 2.93 24.56 -5.21
C VAL A 133 2.95 25.49 -6.41
N SER A 134 1.95 26.37 -6.50
CA SER A 134 1.89 27.46 -7.48
C SER A 134 1.70 28.80 -6.78
N GLN A 135 2.32 29.84 -7.31
CA GLN A 135 2.19 31.23 -6.88
C GLN A 135 2.42 32.17 -8.06
N GLY A 136 1.36 32.47 -8.81
CA GLY A 136 1.36 33.36 -9.97
C GLY A 136 1.76 32.69 -11.29
N ASP A 137 2.52 31.61 -11.27
CA ASP A 137 3.04 30.93 -12.45
C ASP A 137 2.33 29.59 -12.70
N TRP A 138 2.27 29.19 -13.99
CA TRP A 138 1.87 27.85 -14.37
C TRP A 138 2.93 26.84 -13.95
N VAL A 139 2.52 25.78 -13.25
CA VAL A 139 3.32 24.59 -12.93
C VAL A 139 2.67 23.37 -13.54
N GLU A 140 3.46 22.33 -13.85
CA GLU A 140 2.98 21.20 -14.61
C GLU A 140 3.05 19.90 -13.78
N ILE A 141 1.96 19.18 -13.76
CA ILE A 141 1.95 17.76 -13.46
C ILE A 141 2.28 17.06 -14.77
N LYS A 142 3.43 16.39 -14.83
CA LYS A 142 3.92 15.73 -16.04
C LYS A 142 3.84 14.22 -15.89
N GLU A 143 3.10 13.58 -16.80
CA GLU A 143 3.04 12.12 -16.97
C GLU A 143 2.89 11.34 -15.65
N TYR A 144 2.05 11.86 -14.74
CA TYR A 144 1.81 11.17 -13.48
C TYR A 144 1.01 9.88 -13.72
N LYS A 145 1.63 8.74 -13.36
CA LYS A 145 1.05 7.40 -13.54
C LYS A 145 0.23 7.02 -12.32
N PHE A 146 -0.97 6.50 -12.53
CA PHE A 146 -1.83 5.98 -11.48
C PHE A 146 -2.60 4.75 -11.95
N SER A 147 -3.14 3.97 -11.02
CA SER A 147 -3.99 2.81 -11.30
C SER A 147 -5.42 3.11 -10.89
N MET A 148 -6.38 2.71 -11.72
CA MET A 148 -7.79 2.76 -11.33
C MET A 148 -8.07 1.63 -10.34
N PRO A 149 -8.60 1.91 -9.13
CA PRO A 149 -8.86 0.89 -8.13
C PRO A 149 -9.80 -0.21 -8.64
N VAL A 150 -9.59 -1.44 -8.17
CA VAL A 150 -10.49 -2.58 -8.40
C VAL A 150 -11.45 -2.76 -7.22
N GLY A 151 -12.63 -3.36 -7.44
CA GLY A 151 -13.62 -3.58 -6.39
C GLY A 151 -14.17 -2.30 -5.77
N CYS A 152 -14.13 -1.18 -6.49
CA CYS A 152 -14.57 0.13 -6.04
C CYS A 152 -15.58 0.73 -7.00
N SER A 153 -16.39 1.67 -6.50
CA SER A 153 -17.36 2.46 -7.26
C SER A 153 -17.10 3.95 -7.08
N ASN A 154 -17.83 4.81 -7.82
CA ASN A 154 -17.72 6.27 -7.70
C ASN A 154 -16.27 6.77 -7.77
N VAL A 155 -15.52 6.31 -8.78
CA VAL A 155 -14.09 6.63 -8.91
C VAL A 155 -13.91 7.92 -9.69
N TYR A 156 -13.34 8.92 -9.04
CA TYR A 156 -13.06 10.24 -9.63
C TYR A 156 -11.60 10.61 -9.43
N ILE A 157 -11.00 11.31 -10.40
CA ILE A 157 -9.85 12.19 -10.15
C ILE A 157 -10.34 13.63 -10.11
N TYR A 158 -9.69 14.45 -9.29
CA TYR A 158 -10.08 15.84 -9.13
C TYR A 158 -8.90 16.71 -8.74
N PHE A 159 -9.00 17.99 -9.10
CA PHE A 159 -8.07 19.02 -8.68
C PHE A 159 -8.66 19.80 -7.51
N GLU A 160 -7.86 20.01 -6.47
CA GLU A 160 -8.22 20.74 -5.26
C GLU A 160 -7.04 21.59 -4.76
N ASN A 161 -7.31 22.59 -3.93
CA ASN A 161 -6.26 23.37 -3.27
C ASN A 161 -6.26 23.04 -1.78
N THR A 162 -5.41 22.11 -1.36
CA THR A 162 -5.33 21.65 0.05
C THR A 162 -4.78 22.71 1.02
N GLY A 163 -4.16 23.76 0.50
CA GLY A 163 -3.64 24.89 1.30
C GLY A 163 -4.67 25.97 1.63
N GLY A 164 -5.93 25.86 1.14
CA GLY A 164 -6.97 26.85 1.35
C GLY A 164 -8.04 26.87 0.28
N ASN A 165 -8.83 27.92 0.27
CA ASN A 165 -9.96 28.11 -0.68
C ASN A 165 -9.68 29.16 -1.78
N ASN A 166 -8.41 29.53 -2.02
CA ASN A 166 -8.03 30.36 -3.16
C ASN A 166 -8.45 29.69 -4.48
N ASP A 167 -8.91 30.49 -5.42
CA ASP A 167 -9.17 30.06 -6.79
C ASP A 167 -7.91 29.51 -7.44
N PHE A 168 -8.09 28.56 -8.36
CA PHE A 168 -6.99 28.02 -9.16
C PHE A 168 -7.46 27.71 -10.58
N TYR A 169 -6.51 27.48 -11.45
CA TYR A 169 -6.71 27.35 -12.89
C TYR A 169 -6.07 26.07 -13.39
N ILE A 170 -6.71 25.46 -14.40
CA ILE A 170 -6.28 24.20 -15.03
C ILE A 170 -6.17 24.46 -16.53
N ASP A 171 -5.11 23.95 -17.16
CA ASP A 171 -4.92 23.96 -18.61
C ASP A 171 -4.15 22.70 -19.05
N ASP A 172 -4.07 22.46 -20.37
CA ASP A 172 -3.35 21.34 -20.97
C ASP A 172 -3.63 19.99 -20.30
N PHE A 173 -4.90 19.71 -20.01
CA PHE A 173 -5.29 18.44 -19.39
C PHE A 173 -5.23 17.31 -20.42
N GLU A 174 -4.50 16.25 -20.08
CA GLU A 174 -4.42 15.02 -20.85
C GLU A 174 -4.56 13.81 -19.92
N LEU A 175 -5.47 12.90 -20.26
CA LEU A 175 -5.61 11.58 -19.66
C LEU A 175 -5.44 10.53 -20.76
N LYS A 176 -4.49 9.62 -20.58
CA LYS A 176 -4.24 8.53 -21.53
C LYS A 176 -4.03 7.19 -20.81
N LYS A 177 -4.24 6.08 -21.52
CA LYS A 177 -3.86 4.76 -21.04
C LYS A 177 -2.34 4.69 -20.93
N ALA A 178 -1.83 4.19 -19.81
CA ALA A 178 -0.43 3.84 -19.72
C ALA A 178 -0.14 2.60 -20.58
N PRO A 179 1.08 2.44 -21.10
CA PRO A 179 1.49 1.19 -21.70
C PRO A 179 1.26 0.04 -20.71
N GLU A 180 0.66 -1.05 -21.17
CA GLU A 180 0.52 -2.24 -20.33
C GLU A 180 1.91 -2.79 -20.00
N GLY A 181 2.18 -2.94 -18.70
CA GLY A 181 3.34 -3.69 -18.25
C GLY A 181 3.20 -5.17 -18.59
N SER A 182 4.30 -5.87 -18.67
CA SER A 182 4.32 -7.33 -18.80
C SER A 182 5.30 -7.92 -17.80
N ILE A 183 4.95 -9.08 -17.25
CA ILE A 183 5.88 -9.86 -16.44
C ILE A 183 6.75 -10.74 -17.34
N GLU A 184 7.89 -11.18 -16.82
CA GLU A 184 8.72 -12.19 -17.48
C GLU A 184 8.10 -13.58 -17.27
N GLU A 185 7.45 -14.12 -18.30
CA GLU A 185 6.76 -15.42 -18.23
C GLU A 185 7.72 -16.61 -18.19
N ASP A 186 8.89 -16.49 -18.79
CA ASP A 186 9.85 -17.61 -18.99
C ASP A 186 10.77 -17.85 -17.78
N ILE A 187 10.69 -17.01 -16.71
CA ILE A 187 11.47 -17.22 -15.49
C ILE A 187 10.77 -18.17 -14.53
N VAL A 188 11.54 -18.85 -13.68
CA VAL A 188 11.02 -19.79 -12.67
C VAL A 188 10.13 -19.08 -11.64
N SER A 189 9.16 -19.81 -11.08
CA SER A 189 8.27 -19.29 -10.03
C SER A 189 8.92 -19.40 -8.65
N LEU A 190 9.03 -18.28 -7.93
CA LEU A 190 9.60 -18.28 -6.56
C LEU A 190 8.88 -19.26 -5.63
N LYS A 191 7.55 -19.25 -5.61
CA LYS A 191 6.75 -20.14 -4.74
C LYS A 191 6.98 -21.61 -5.06
N ASP A 192 7.34 -21.96 -6.32
CA ASP A 192 7.59 -23.33 -6.71
C ASP A 192 9.01 -23.76 -6.34
N VAL A 193 10.00 -22.89 -6.47
CA VAL A 193 11.39 -23.13 -6.04
C VAL A 193 11.43 -23.42 -4.53
N TYR A 194 10.73 -22.64 -3.72
CA TYR A 194 10.74 -22.78 -2.26
C TYR A 194 9.65 -23.66 -1.66
N LYS A 195 8.82 -24.35 -2.47
CA LYS A 195 7.64 -25.11 -2.02
C LYS A 195 7.92 -26.20 -0.98
N SER A 196 9.14 -26.73 -0.93
CA SER A 196 9.57 -27.74 0.04
C SER A 196 10.09 -27.15 1.34
N HIS A 197 10.23 -25.83 1.42
CA HIS A 197 10.80 -25.12 2.57
C HIS A 197 9.73 -24.31 3.29
N PHE A 198 9.11 -23.35 2.62
CA PHE A 198 8.15 -22.41 3.21
C PHE A 198 7.29 -21.76 2.13
N LYS A 199 6.24 -21.06 2.54
CA LYS A 199 5.48 -20.19 1.62
C LYS A 199 6.33 -18.98 1.24
N ILE A 200 6.16 -18.52 0.00
CA ILE A 200 6.68 -17.23 -0.45
C ILE A 200 5.50 -16.27 -0.59
N GLY A 201 5.53 -15.18 0.16
CA GLY A 201 4.46 -14.19 0.19
C GLY A 201 4.91 -12.80 -0.25
N THR A 202 3.92 -11.93 -0.43
CA THR A 202 4.14 -10.49 -0.65
C THR A 202 3.11 -9.67 0.12
N ALA A 203 3.47 -8.44 0.47
CA ALA A 203 2.52 -7.44 0.93
C ALA A 203 2.10 -6.53 -0.21
N THR A 204 0.87 -6.03 -0.18
CA THR A 204 0.36 -5.05 -1.14
C THR A 204 -0.74 -4.19 -0.52
N THR A 205 -0.88 -2.97 -1.00
CA THR A 205 -2.03 -2.11 -0.77
C THR A 205 -3.05 -2.26 -1.90
N VAL A 206 -4.25 -1.69 -1.74
CA VAL A 206 -5.26 -1.69 -2.82
C VAL A 206 -4.75 -1.00 -4.09
N ALA A 207 -3.99 0.08 -3.96
CA ALA A 207 -3.41 0.76 -5.11
C ALA A 207 -2.40 -0.12 -5.86
N GLU A 208 -1.57 -0.84 -5.12
CA GLU A 208 -0.51 -1.71 -5.66
C GLU A 208 -1.06 -2.99 -6.32
N ILE A 209 -2.13 -3.58 -5.79
CA ILE A 209 -2.75 -4.79 -6.38
C ILE A 209 -3.66 -4.46 -7.57
N SER A 210 -4.08 -3.21 -7.73
CA SER A 210 -5.03 -2.82 -8.78
C SER A 210 -4.53 -3.11 -10.21
N PRO A 211 -3.27 -2.90 -10.60
CA PRO A 211 -2.79 -3.26 -11.94
C PRO A 211 -2.89 -4.76 -12.20
N THR A 212 -3.46 -5.15 -13.34
CA THR A 212 -3.53 -6.56 -13.76
C THR A 212 -2.15 -7.21 -13.89
N THR A 213 -1.11 -6.43 -14.23
CA THR A 213 0.27 -6.91 -14.30
C THR A 213 0.80 -7.28 -12.92
N THR A 214 0.52 -6.47 -11.88
CA THR A 214 0.87 -6.82 -10.49
C THR A 214 0.15 -8.10 -10.05
N GLN A 215 -1.13 -8.25 -10.40
CA GLN A 215 -1.88 -9.48 -10.10
C GLN A 215 -1.25 -10.71 -10.76
N LYS A 216 -0.83 -10.60 -12.04
CA LYS A 216 -0.10 -11.68 -12.74
C LYS A 216 1.23 -12.00 -12.07
N LEU A 217 1.99 -10.97 -11.64
CA LEU A 217 3.26 -11.17 -10.91
C LEU A 217 3.00 -11.94 -9.60
N ILE A 218 1.99 -11.54 -8.85
CA ILE A 218 1.60 -12.20 -7.60
C ILE A 218 1.24 -13.66 -7.87
N LEU A 219 0.35 -13.91 -8.82
CA LEU A 219 -0.09 -15.27 -9.16
C LEU A 219 1.06 -16.17 -9.64
N LYS A 220 2.07 -15.61 -10.29
CA LYS A 220 3.25 -16.36 -10.73
C LYS A 220 4.19 -16.72 -9.57
N HIS A 221 4.49 -15.76 -8.69
CA HIS A 221 5.62 -15.88 -7.77
C HIS A 221 5.24 -16.10 -6.30
N PHE A 222 3.99 -15.80 -5.88
CA PHE A 222 3.63 -15.76 -4.47
C PHE A 222 2.45 -16.69 -4.15
N ASN A 223 2.45 -17.23 -2.93
CA ASN A 223 1.39 -18.10 -2.40
C ASN A 223 1.00 -17.73 -0.95
N SER A 224 1.27 -16.49 -0.55
CA SER A 224 0.79 -15.86 0.69
C SER A 224 0.69 -14.36 0.49
N MET A 225 -0.29 -13.72 1.11
CA MET A 225 -0.56 -12.29 0.98
C MET A 225 -0.69 -11.60 2.34
N THR A 226 -0.22 -10.37 2.42
CA THR A 226 -0.47 -9.46 3.55
C THR A 226 -1.04 -8.15 3.02
N ALA A 227 -2.14 -7.65 3.59
CA ALA A 227 -2.61 -6.29 3.32
C ALA A 227 -1.67 -5.29 3.99
N GLY A 228 -1.05 -4.40 3.18
CA GLY A 228 0.02 -3.50 3.64
C GLY A 228 -0.46 -2.44 4.62
N ASN A 229 -1.71 -1.98 4.49
CA ASN A 229 -2.30 -0.96 5.35
C ASN A 229 -3.75 -1.26 5.79
N GLU A 230 -4.53 -1.93 4.97
CA GLU A 230 -5.99 -1.96 5.03
C GLU A 230 -6.55 -2.81 6.18
N LEU A 231 -5.70 -3.57 6.89
CA LEU A 231 -6.04 -4.30 8.12
C LEU A 231 -5.31 -3.76 9.36
N LYS A 232 -4.74 -2.55 9.29
CA LYS A 232 -4.16 -1.84 10.43
C LYS A 232 -5.23 -1.08 11.21
N PRO A 233 -5.01 -0.75 12.49
CA PRO A 233 -6.03 -0.13 13.33
C PRO A 233 -6.62 1.18 12.79
N ASP A 234 -5.81 2.02 12.11
CA ASP A 234 -6.29 3.28 11.53
C ASP A 234 -7.25 3.08 10.35
N ALA A 235 -7.09 2.00 9.59
CA ALA A 235 -8.02 1.63 8.52
C ALA A 235 -9.27 0.90 9.06
N LEU A 236 -9.12 0.17 10.16
CA LEU A 236 -10.20 -0.65 10.74
C LEU A 236 -11.12 0.13 11.67
N LEU A 237 -10.61 1.08 12.45
CA LEU A 237 -11.40 1.81 13.46
C LEU A 237 -12.29 2.87 12.81
N ASP A 238 -13.59 2.81 13.09
CA ASP A 238 -14.61 3.76 12.61
C ASP A 238 -15.01 4.75 13.72
N LEU A 239 -14.42 5.94 13.71
CA LEU A 239 -14.72 6.96 14.72
C LEU A 239 -16.18 7.42 14.66
N THR A 240 -16.72 7.65 13.47
CA THR A 240 -18.08 8.19 13.29
C THR A 240 -19.13 7.23 13.81
N ALA A 241 -19.05 5.96 13.40
CA ALA A 241 -19.97 4.94 13.91
C ALA A 241 -19.78 4.68 15.40
N THR A 242 -18.52 4.68 15.89
CA THR A 242 -18.19 4.50 17.29
C THR A 242 -18.80 5.60 18.17
N LEU A 243 -18.65 6.87 17.78
CA LEU A 243 -19.22 7.99 18.55
C LEU A 243 -20.74 7.96 18.58
N ALA A 244 -21.40 7.73 17.43
CA ALA A 244 -22.84 7.63 17.34
C ALA A 244 -23.40 6.52 18.29
N ALA A 245 -22.79 5.34 18.26
CA ALA A 245 -23.19 4.23 19.13
C ALA A 245 -22.90 4.51 20.63
N ALA A 246 -21.78 5.16 20.93
CA ALA A 246 -21.40 5.50 22.30
C ALA A 246 -22.31 6.56 22.90
N GLU A 247 -22.72 7.57 22.13
CA GLU A 247 -23.66 8.61 22.56
C GLU A 247 -25.05 8.05 22.81
N GLU A 248 -25.53 7.11 21.96
CA GLU A 248 -26.82 6.46 22.14
C GLU A 248 -26.85 5.55 23.37
N SER A 249 -25.80 4.75 23.58
CA SER A 249 -25.75 3.75 24.65
C SER A 249 -25.19 4.26 25.97
N GLY A 250 -24.40 5.34 25.95
CA GLY A 250 -23.58 5.79 27.09
C GLY A 250 -22.34 4.90 27.34
N ASP A 251 -22.07 3.92 26.46
CA ASP A 251 -20.92 3.00 26.57
C ASP A 251 -19.77 3.43 25.66
N TYR A 252 -18.69 3.91 26.26
CA TYR A 252 -17.47 4.32 25.58
C TYR A 252 -16.38 3.23 25.58
N THR A 253 -16.76 1.96 25.70
CA THR A 253 -15.81 0.83 25.70
C THR A 253 -15.92 -0.05 24.45
N ASN A 254 -16.86 0.20 23.54
CA ASN A 254 -17.11 -0.63 22.36
C ASN A 254 -16.81 0.14 21.05
N PRO A 255 -15.55 0.18 20.60
CA PRO A 255 -15.21 0.77 19.30
C PRO A 255 -15.76 -0.07 18.15
N LEU A 256 -16.41 0.56 17.18
CA LEU A 256 -16.87 -0.08 15.97
C LEU A 256 -15.76 -0.12 14.91
N VAL A 257 -15.85 -1.08 14.02
CA VAL A 257 -14.85 -1.32 12.98
C VAL A 257 -15.49 -1.48 11.61
N LYS A 258 -14.71 -1.20 10.59
CA LYS A 258 -15.00 -1.37 9.18
C LYS A 258 -13.88 -2.19 8.52
N VAL A 259 -14.20 -3.00 7.54
CA VAL A 259 -13.25 -3.91 6.87
C VAL A 259 -13.29 -3.77 5.34
N GLY A 260 -14.10 -2.84 4.82
CA GLY A 260 -14.32 -2.63 3.39
C GLY A 260 -13.06 -2.24 2.63
N ALA A 261 -12.19 -1.44 3.25
CA ALA A 261 -10.93 -1.00 2.64
C ALA A 261 -10.03 -2.17 2.20
N ALA A 262 -10.05 -3.31 2.92
CA ALA A 262 -9.30 -4.51 2.55
C ALA A 262 -9.97 -5.35 1.44
N GLY A 263 -11.19 -5.03 1.04
CA GLY A 263 -12.03 -5.81 0.11
C GLY A 263 -11.32 -6.22 -1.17
N PRO A 264 -10.72 -5.31 -1.94
CA PRO A 264 -10.04 -5.66 -3.19
C PRO A 264 -8.93 -6.70 -3.02
N ILE A 265 -8.14 -6.61 -1.93
CA ILE A 265 -7.06 -7.57 -1.64
C ILE A 265 -7.66 -8.92 -1.20
N LEU A 266 -8.62 -8.88 -0.29
CA LEU A 266 -9.21 -10.09 0.28
C LEU A 266 -10.04 -10.88 -0.75
N ASN A 267 -10.76 -10.19 -1.63
CA ASN A 267 -11.50 -10.80 -2.73
C ASN A 267 -10.54 -11.46 -3.72
N PHE A 268 -9.48 -10.75 -4.14
CA PHE A 268 -8.43 -11.32 -5.00
C PHE A 268 -7.83 -12.58 -4.38
N CYS A 269 -7.50 -12.56 -3.09
CA CYS A 269 -6.96 -13.72 -2.40
C CYS A 269 -7.94 -14.89 -2.36
N SER A 270 -9.22 -14.61 -2.07
CA SER A 270 -10.28 -15.62 -2.04
C SER A 270 -10.56 -16.25 -3.40
N GLU A 271 -10.53 -15.47 -4.46
CA GLU A 271 -10.76 -15.91 -5.84
C GLU A 271 -9.61 -16.77 -6.40
N ASN A 272 -8.40 -16.61 -5.85
CA ASN A 272 -7.19 -17.29 -6.30
C ASN A 272 -6.62 -18.27 -5.27
N ASP A 273 -7.37 -18.62 -4.23
CA ASP A 273 -6.95 -19.53 -3.15
C ASP A 273 -5.63 -19.14 -2.47
N ILE A 274 -5.34 -17.85 -2.36
CA ILE A 274 -4.13 -17.34 -1.69
C ILE A 274 -4.43 -17.13 -0.21
N PRO A 275 -3.73 -17.82 0.73
CA PRO A 275 -3.89 -17.60 2.16
C PRO A 275 -3.34 -16.24 2.59
N VAL A 276 -4.00 -15.64 3.59
CA VAL A 276 -3.76 -14.27 4.04
C VAL A 276 -3.16 -14.25 5.44
N ARG A 277 -2.20 -13.34 5.66
CA ARG A 277 -1.74 -12.90 6.97
C ARG A 277 -2.49 -11.62 7.35
N GLY A 278 -3.21 -11.63 8.48
CA GLY A 278 -3.79 -10.42 9.06
C GLY A 278 -2.70 -9.57 9.72
N HIS A 279 -2.63 -8.30 9.38
CA HIS A 279 -1.63 -7.37 9.91
C HIS A 279 -2.24 -5.98 10.10
N THR A 280 -2.36 -5.48 11.30
CA THR A 280 -2.08 -5.99 12.64
C THR A 280 -3.16 -5.50 13.63
N LEU A 281 -3.40 -6.20 14.76
CA LEU A 281 -4.45 -5.77 15.69
C LEU A 281 -3.98 -4.68 16.65
N VAL A 282 -2.85 -4.88 17.32
CA VAL A 282 -2.37 -3.99 18.38
C VAL A 282 -1.01 -3.43 18.03
N TRP A 283 -0.94 -2.14 17.77
CA TRP A 283 0.29 -1.45 17.41
C TRP A 283 0.31 -0.05 18.03
N HIS A 284 1.48 0.48 18.34
CA HIS A 284 1.66 1.83 18.87
C HIS A 284 1.60 2.90 17.77
N SER A 285 1.88 2.54 16.52
CA SER A 285 1.76 3.36 15.32
C SER A 285 0.50 3.01 14.54
N GLN A 286 0.07 3.85 13.62
CA GLN A 286 -1.14 3.69 12.81
C GLN A 286 -2.35 3.18 13.63
N THR A 287 -2.48 3.70 14.86
CA THR A 287 -3.66 3.54 15.71
C THR A 287 -4.12 4.94 16.11
N PRO A 288 -5.34 5.35 15.77
CA PRO A 288 -5.82 6.69 16.01
C PRO A 288 -5.78 7.05 17.49
N ILE A 289 -5.32 8.26 17.84
CA ILE A 289 -5.12 8.66 19.23
C ILE A 289 -6.42 8.72 20.02
N TRP A 290 -7.55 9.06 19.38
CA TRP A 290 -8.86 9.09 20.01
C TRP A 290 -9.24 7.74 20.65
N PHE A 291 -8.76 6.61 20.10
CA PHE A 291 -9.00 5.27 20.62
C PHE A 291 -8.50 5.10 22.06
N PHE A 292 -7.47 5.84 22.45
CA PHE A 292 -6.84 5.80 23.77
C PHE A 292 -7.36 6.88 24.74
N LYS A 293 -8.25 7.76 24.27
CA LYS A 293 -8.72 8.90 25.05
C LYS A 293 -10.09 8.65 25.66
N GLU A 294 -10.38 9.32 26.80
CA GLU A 294 -11.72 9.30 27.41
C GLU A 294 -12.78 9.70 26.39
N LYS A 295 -13.90 8.97 26.35
CA LYS A 295 -15.05 9.24 25.48
C LYS A 295 -14.72 9.29 23.98
N PHE A 296 -13.61 8.70 23.56
CA PHE A 296 -13.11 8.77 22.18
C PHE A 296 -12.84 10.21 21.70
N ASP A 297 -12.61 11.15 22.62
CA ASP A 297 -12.28 12.54 22.33
C ASP A 297 -10.76 12.69 22.19
N GLU A 298 -10.28 13.00 20.98
CA GLU A 298 -8.85 13.13 20.66
C GLU A 298 -8.12 14.13 21.59
N SER A 299 -8.81 15.19 22.02
CA SER A 299 -8.31 16.19 22.96
C SER A 299 -8.44 15.78 24.43
N GLY A 300 -9.15 14.67 24.71
CA GLY A 300 -9.47 14.18 26.02
C GLY A 300 -8.25 13.66 26.80
N LYS A 301 -8.49 13.33 28.07
CA LYS A 301 -7.49 12.63 28.89
C LYS A 301 -7.30 11.20 28.41
N TRP A 302 -6.22 10.58 28.83
CA TRP A 302 -6.01 9.14 28.63
C TRP A 302 -7.12 8.35 29.33
N ALA A 303 -7.66 7.35 28.64
CA ALA A 303 -8.56 6.39 29.26
C ALA A 303 -7.83 5.60 30.36
N ASP A 304 -8.57 5.18 31.39
CA ASP A 304 -8.02 4.31 32.40
C ASP A 304 -7.79 2.87 31.88
N LYS A 305 -7.02 2.10 32.63
CA LYS A 305 -6.63 0.73 32.23
C LYS A 305 -7.83 -0.20 32.05
N ASP A 306 -8.85 -0.10 32.92
CA ASP A 306 -10.03 -0.98 32.86
C ASP A 306 -10.88 -0.68 31.63
N THR A 307 -11.06 0.61 31.32
CA THR A 307 -11.69 1.08 30.08
C THR A 307 -10.93 0.56 28.87
N MET A 308 -9.59 0.68 28.87
CA MET A 308 -8.77 0.28 27.74
C MET A 308 -8.73 -1.24 27.54
N LEU A 309 -8.79 -2.03 28.61
CA LEU A 309 -8.92 -3.49 28.51
C LEU A 309 -10.23 -3.90 27.81
N LYS A 310 -11.35 -3.27 28.18
CA LYS A 310 -12.64 -3.51 27.52
C LYS A 310 -12.63 -3.07 26.05
N ARG A 311 -12.03 -1.91 25.76
CA ARG A 311 -11.87 -1.45 24.37
C ARG A 311 -11.05 -2.40 23.53
N MET A 312 -9.94 -2.88 24.05
CA MET A 312 -9.09 -3.86 23.36
C MET A 312 -9.85 -5.17 23.11
N GLU A 313 -10.57 -5.67 24.11
CA GLU A 313 -11.38 -6.89 23.96
C GLU A 313 -12.45 -6.70 22.87
N ASN A 314 -13.24 -5.64 22.96
CA ASN A 314 -14.30 -5.35 22.01
C ASN A 314 -13.76 -5.08 20.61
N TYR A 315 -12.66 -4.33 20.48
CA TYR A 315 -12.01 -4.07 19.21
C TYR A 315 -11.55 -5.37 18.52
N ILE A 316 -10.79 -6.21 19.22
CA ILE A 316 -10.30 -7.48 18.67
C ILE A 316 -11.48 -8.39 18.28
N LYS A 317 -12.51 -8.48 19.14
CA LYS A 317 -13.74 -9.22 18.85
C LYS A 317 -14.42 -8.70 17.59
N ASN A 318 -14.63 -7.38 17.51
CA ASN A 318 -15.33 -6.75 16.40
C ASN A 318 -14.57 -6.92 15.07
N VAL A 319 -13.24 -6.85 15.07
CA VAL A 319 -12.41 -7.11 13.87
C VAL A 319 -12.62 -8.54 13.39
N PHE A 320 -12.46 -9.54 14.26
CA PHE A 320 -12.62 -10.93 13.86
C PHE A 320 -14.07 -11.26 13.44
N ASP A 321 -15.07 -10.69 14.11
CA ASP A 321 -16.47 -10.89 13.73
C ASP A 321 -16.77 -10.23 12.37
N ALA A 322 -16.24 -9.04 12.12
CA ALA A 322 -16.40 -8.35 10.84
C ALA A 322 -15.76 -9.12 9.67
N VAL A 323 -14.50 -9.56 9.81
CA VAL A 323 -13.84 -10.30 8.72
C VAL A 323 -14.48 -11.68 8.49
N LYS A 324 -14.87 -12.40 9.54
CA LYS A 324 -15.59 -13.69 9.41
C LYS A 324 -16.94 -13.52 8.71
N LYS A 325 -17.64 -12.43 8.98
CA LYS A 325 -18.94 -12.12 8.38
C LYS A 325 -18.83 -11.67 6.93
N THR A 326 -17.89 -10.76 6.65
CA THR A 326 -17.76 -10.09 5.33
C THR A 326 -16.98 -10.94 4.35
N TYR A 327 -15.92 -11.61 4.81
CA TYR A 327 -15.00 -12.40 3.97
C TYR A 327 -14.91 -13.87 4.42
N PRO A 328 -16.02 -14.61 4.50
CA PRO A 328 -16.05 -15.97 5.05
C PRO A 328 -15.25 -17.02 4.25
N LYS A 329 -14.86 -16.69 3.03
CA LYS A 329 -14.08 -17.57 2.14
C LYS A 329 -12.57 -17.31 2.21
N VAL A 330 -12.14 -16.20 2.82
CA VAL A 330 -10.72 -15.88 2.93
C VAL A 330 -10.06 -16.79 3.96
N ASN A 331 -8.97 -17.41 3.56
CA ASN A 331 -8.16 -18.25 4.43
C ASN A 331 -7.14 -17.42 5.20
N PHE A 332 -7.52 -16.89 6.36
CA PHE A 332 -6.58 -16.27 7.30
C PHE A 332 -5.80 -17.35 8.05
N TYR A 333 -4.57 -17.64 7.63
CA TYR A 333 -3.74 -18.68 8.24
C TYR A 333 -2.82 -18.19 9.36
N ALA A 334 -2.59 -16.89 9.42
CA ALA A 334 -1.77 -16.22 10.42
C ALA A 334 -2.30 -14.80 10.72
N TRP A 335 -2.08 -14.31 11.94
CA TRP A 335 -2.41 -12.94 12.31
C TRP A 335 -1.37 -12.35 13.27
N ASP A 336 -0.84 -11.17 12.95
CA ASP A 336 0.02 -10.41 13.83
C ASP A 336 -0.85 -9.71 14.89
N VAL A 337 -0.86 -10.27 16.10
CA VAL A 337 -1.71 -9.79 17.20
C VAL A 337 -1.13 -8.52 17.81
N VAL A 338 0.17 -8.52 18.06
CA VAL A 338 0.91 -7.34 18.56
C VAL A 338 2.11 -7.07 17.68
N ASN A 339 2.27 -5.81 17.31
CA ASN A 339 3.36 -5.34 16.47
C ASN A 339 4.26 -4.36 17.24
N GLU A 340 5.58 -4.58 17.20
CA GLU A 340 6.66 -3.63 17.57
C GLU A 340 6.57 -3.08 19.01
N ALA A 341 6.37 -3.92 20.01
CA ALA A 341 6.27 -3.46 21.39
C ALA A 341 7.62 -3.22 22.08
N TRP A 342 8.72 -3.73 21.53
CA TRP A 342 10.05 -3.62 22.12
C TRP A 342 10.94 -2.62 21.40
N GLN A 343 11.77 -1.90 22.13
CA GLN A 343 12.88 -1.11 21.60
C GLN A 343 14.09 -2.01 21.29
N ASP A 344 15.06 -1.50 20.52
CA ASP A 344 16.23 -2.29 20.09
C ASP A 344 17.14 -2.74 21.25
N ASP A 345 17.08 -2.04 22.38
CA ASP A 345 17.79 -2.40 23.62
C ASP A 345 17.02 -3.43 24.48
N GLY A 346 15.89 -3.94 23.99
CA GLY A 346 15.08 -4.93 24.68
C GLY A 346 14.21 -4.36 25.82
N THR A 347 14.05 -3.04 25.90
CA THR A 347 13.15 -2.39 26.85
C THR A 347 11.78 -2.10 26.22
N PRO A 348 10.70 -2.01 27.01
CA PRO A 348 9.43 -1.48 26.51
C PRO A 348 9.58 -0.08 25.91
N ARG A 349 8.71 0.26 24.96
CA ARG A 349 8.62 1.64 24.46
C ARG A 349 8.25 2.60 25.58
N LYS A 350 8.60 3.88 25.43
CA LYS A 350 8.15 4.92 26.36
C LYS A 350 6.65 5.15 26.21
N GLY A 351 5.98 5.42 27.32
CA GLY A 351 4.57 5.85 27.30
C GLY A 351 4.41 7.25 26.69
N GLY A 352 3.32 7.47 25.94
CA GLY A 352 3.00 8.77 25.34
C GLY A 352 2.52 8.68 23.91
N GLU A 353 2.33 9.87 23.33
CA GLU A 353 2.00 10.10 21.91
C GLU A 353 3.27 10.36 21.09
N GLY A 354 3.12 10.26 19.76
CA GLY A 354 4.16 10.59 18.79
C GLY A 354 5.12 9.45 18.47
N SER A 355 6.02 9.72 17.54
CA SER A 355 6.91 8.72 16.96
C SER A 355 7.74 8.00 18.01
N GLY A 356 7.69 6.67 17.97
CA GLY A 356 8.47 5.79 18.85
C GLY A 356 7.89 5.60 20.26
N ASN A 357 6.92 6.41 20.67
CA ASN A 357 6.20 6.23 21.95
C ASN A 357 5.01 5.28 21.77
N SER A 358 4.51 4.76 22.89
CA SER A 358 3.38 3.83 22.90
C SER A 358 2.24 4.33 23.78
N PRO A 359 1.08 4.65 23.20
CA PRO A 359 -0.14 4.90 23.98
C PRO A 359 -0.53 3.72 24.88
N TRP A 360 -0.24 2.50 24.44
CA TRP A 360 -0.46 1.29 25.24
C TRP A 360 0.36 1.30 26.53
N VAL A 361 1.66 1.57 26.42
CA VAL A 361 2.54 1.69 27.60
C VAL A 361 2.16 2.89 28.47
N GLN A 362 1.66 3.99 27.87
CA GLN A 362 1.14 5.14 28.62
C GLN A 362 0.02 4.74 29.57
N ILE A 363 -0.86 3.84 29.14
CA ILE A 363 -2.03 3.44 29.95
C ILE A 363 -1.70 2.26 30.86
N PHE A 364 -0.95 1.27 30.39
CA PHE A 364 -0.65 0.04 31.14
C PHE A 364 0.58 0.16 32.05
N GLY A 365 1.48 1.12 31.79
CA GLY A 365 2.74 1.32 32.51
C GLY A 365 3.89 0.42 32.02
N ASP A 366 3.58 -0.66 31.32
CA ASP A 366 4.52 -1.65 30.78
C ASP A 366 3.93 -2.40 29.58
N ASN A 367 4.60 -3.48 29.13
CA ASN A 367 4.16 -4.34 28.04
C ASN A 367 3.11 -5.40 28.47
N SER A 368 2.47 -5.30 29.64
CA SER A 368 1.45 -6.28 30.09
C SER A 368 0.23 -6.35 29.17
N PHE A 369 -0.05 -5.31 28.36
CA PHE A 369 -1.12 -5.30 27.37
C PHE A 369 -0.96 -6.41 26.33
N ILE A 370 0.27 -6.90 26.06
CA ILE A 370 0.53 -7.97 25.10
C ILE A 370 -0.22 -9.24 25.50
N LYS A 371 -0.14 -9.65 26.77
CA LYS A 371 -0.85 -10.85 27.27
C LYS A 371 -2.35 -10.76 27.03
N TYR A 372 -2.95 -9.60 27.34
CA TYR A 372 -4.39 -9.40 27.12
C TYR A 372 -4.77 -9.44 25.64
N ALA A 373 -3.98 -8.82 24.77
CA ALA A 373 -4.21 -8.85 23.33
C ALA A 373 -4.24 -10.30 22.80
N PHE A 374 -3.26 -11.13 23.19
CA PHE A 374 -3.23 -12.55 22.81
C PHE A 374 -4.38 -13.36 23.41
N GLN A 375 -4.77 -13.10 24.67
CA GLN A 375 -5.93 -13.75 25.29
C GLN A 375 -7.22 -13.46 24.51
N PHE A 376 -7.45 -12.19 24.13
CA PHE A 376 -8.62 -11.81 23.35
C PHE A 376 -8.55 -12.34 21.92
N ALA A 377 -7.39 -12.29 21.26
CA ALA A 377 -7.22 -12.87 19.94
C ALA A 377 -7.45 -14.40 19.95
N ARG A 378 -6.98 -15.12 20.97
CA ARG A 378 -7.23 -16.55 21.13
C ARG A 378 -8.71 -16.86 21.37
N LYS A 379 -9.41 -16.00 22.11
CA LYS A 379 -10.84 -16.15 22.44
C LYS A 379 -11.76 -15.91 21.24
N TYR A 380 -11.46 -14.91 20.42
CA TYR A 380 -12.35 -14.45 19.37
C TYR A 380 -11.85 -14.74 17.95
N GLY A 381 -10.61 -15.20 17.80
CA GLY A 381 -9.94 -15.40 16.52
C GLY A 381 -10.62 -16.36 15.55
N ILE A 382 -9.99 -16.53 14.41
CA ILE A 382 -10.44 -17.45 13.36
C ILE A 382 -9.86 -18.84 13.66
N GLU A 383 -10.68 -19.87 13.56
CA GLU A 383 -10.24 -21.25 13.77
C GLU A 383 -9.12 -21.64 12.80
N GLY A 384 -8.03 -22.21 13.31
CA GLY A 384 -6.85 -22.58 12.53
C GLY A 384 -5.90 -21.43 12.21
N CYS A 385 -6.28 -20.18 12.48
CA CYS A 385 -5.39 -19.03 12.31
C CYS A 385 -4.35 -18.97 13.44
N LYS A 386 -3.07 -19.00 13.09
CA LYS A 386 -1.98 -18.87 14.05
C LYS A 386 -1.77 -17.41 14.48
N LEU A 387 -1.44 -17.20 15.74
CA LEU A 387 -1.27 -15.87 16.35
C LEU A 387 0.20 -15.56 16.57
N TYR A 388 0.64 -14.42 16.02
CA TYR A 388 2.05 -14.01 16.03
C TYR A 388 2.27 -12.70 16.79
N TYR A 389 3.45 -12.60 17.38
CA TYR A 389 4.09 -11.34 17.73
C TYR A 389 5.03 -10.96 16.59
N ASN A 390 4.99 -9.72 16.11
CA ASN A 390 5.78 -9.26 14.96
C ASN A 390 6.64 -8.05 15.33
N ASP A 391 7.91 -8.02 14.94
CA ASP A 391 8.82 -6.89 15.26
C ASP A 391 9.97 -6.77 14.24
N TYR A 392 10.51 -5.54 14.13
CA TYR A 392 11.69 -5.21 13.31
C TYR A 392 12.98 -5.20 14.15
N ASN A 393 14.14 -5.13 13.49
CA ASN A 393 15.45 -5.20 14.13
C ASN A 393 15.56 -6.38 15.11
N GLU A 394 14.84 -7.44 14.86
CA GLU A 394 14.75 -8.66 15.65
C GLU A 394 16.10 -9.35 15.85
N TYR A 395 17.06 -9.02 14.99
CA TYR A 395 18.45 -9.49 15.08
C TYR A 395 19.30 -8.73 16.12
N MET A 396 18.78 -7.68 16.77
CA MET A 396 19.44 -6.99 17.87
C MET A 396 19.41 -7.89 19.12
N PRO A 397 20.58 -8.25 19.72
CA PRO A 397 20.63 -9.33 20.72
C PRO A 397 19.74 -9.13 21.94
N GLN A 398 19.63 -7.88 22.42
CA GLN A 398 18.79 -7.55 23.58
C GLN A 398 17.30 -7.68 23.22
N LYS A 399 16.91 -7.23 22.03
CA LYS A 399 15.54 -7.33 21.52
C LYS A 399 15.15 -8.79 21.24
N THR A 400 16.04 -9.56 20.62
CA THR A 400 15.91 -11.02 20.45
C THR A 400 15.60 -11.69 21.79
N ALA A 401 16.40 -11.39 22.82
CA ALA A 401 16.25 -11.98 24.16
C ALA A 401 14.92 -11.57 24.82
N ALA A 402 14.51 -10.31 24.69
CA ALA A 402 13.25 -9.80 25.24
C ALA A 402 12.03 -10.46 24.58
N ILE A 403 12.01 -10.58 23.25
CA ILE A 403 10.94 -11.25 22.50
C ILE A 403 10.84 -12.72 22.89
N ILE A 404 11.95 -13.45 22.95
CA ILE A 404 11.99 -14.87 23.35
C ILE A 404 11.45 -15.05 24.77
N LYS A 405 11.89 -14.19 25.71
CA LYS A 405 11.40 -14.23 27.09
C LYS A 405 9.90 -14.01 27.15
N MET A 406 9.39 -12.95 26.52
CA MET A 406 7.97 -12.64 26.44
C MET A 406 7.16 -13.81 25.86
N ALA A 407 7.61 -14.39 24.74
CA ALA A 407 6.91 -15.50 24.10
C ALA A 407 6.82 -16.76 25.00
N LYS A 408 7.88 -17.05 25.76
CA LYS A 408 7.88 -18.13 26.75
C LYS A 408 6.87 -17.84 27.88
N GLU A 409 6.91 -16.63 28.45
CA GLU A 409 6.01 -16.21 29.53
C GLU A 409 4.52 -16.25 29.09
N LEU A 410 4.22 -15.88 27.84
CA LEU A 410 2.87 -15.96 27.29
C LEU A 410 2.33 -17.39 27.27
N ASN A 411 3.18 -18.38 27.08
CA ASN A 411 2.78 -19.79 26.96
C ASN A 411 2.91 -20.60 28.27
N GLU A 412 3.32 -20.00 29.39
CA GLU A 412 3.44 -20.69 30.69
C GLU A 412 2.08 -21.19 31.23
N GLU A 413 1.00 -20.44 30.99
CA GLU A 413 -0.36 -20.76 31.47
C GLU A 413 -1.27 -21.37 30.39
N GLY A 414 -0.72 -21.72 29.24
CA GLY A 414 -1.43 -22.24 28.06
C GLY A 414 -0.96 -21.57 26.79
N GLN A 415 -1.22 -22.18 25.64
CA GLN A 415 -0.73 -21.66 24.36
C GLN A 415 -1.51 -20.41 23.94
N LEU A 416 -0.94 -19.24 24.16
CA LEU A 416 -1.47 -17.95 23.70
C LEU A 416 -0.86 -17.54 22.37
N ILE A 417 0.46 -17.69 22.21
CA ILE A 417 1.21 -17.33 21.00
C ILE A 417 1.62 -18.61 20.25
N ASP A 418 1.45 -18.61 18.93
CA ASP A 418 1.84 -19.71 18.05
C ASP A 418 3.17 -19.45 17.35
N GLY A 419 3.53 -18.20 17.11
CA GLY A 419 4.73 -17.89 16.35
C GLY A 419 5.27 -16.48 16.56
N ILE A 420 6.45 -16.26 15.99
CA ILE A 420 7.17 -14.99 16.00
C ILE A 420 7.37 -14.55 14.56
N GLY A 421 6.94 -13.33 14.24
CA GLY A 421 7.20 -12.65 12.97
C GLY A 421 8.47 -11.83 13.06
N LEU A 422 9.36 -12.07 12.11
CA LEU A 422 10.63 -11.37 11.91
C LEU A 422 10.40 -10.43 10.73
N GLN A 423 10.30 -9.11 10.97
CA GLN A 423 10.02 -8.17 9.86
C GLN A 423 11.13 -8.22 8.82
N SER A 424 12.38 -8.24 9.27
CA SER A 424 13.54 -8.32 8.38
C SER A 424 13.62 -7.19 7.35
N HIS A 425 13.38 -5.96 7.81
CA HIS A 425 13.71 -4.76 7.04
C HIS A 425 15.21 -4.51 7.10
N LEU A 426 15.93 -4.95 6.08
CA LEU A 426 17.39 -5.02 6.06
C LEU A 426 18.00 -3.94 5.16
N ASP A 427 19.33 -3.80 5.26
CA ASP A 427 20.17 -3.04 4.34
C ASP A 427 21.41 -3.87 4.04
N VAL A 428 21.91 -3.84 2.81
CA VAL A 428 23.07 -4.65 2.38
C VAL A 428 24.32 -4.45 3.23
N THR A 429 24.35 -3.39 4.03
CA THR A 429 25.43 -3.08 4.97
C THR A 429 25.15 -3.51 6.40
N PHE A 430 23.89 -3.81 6.74
CA PHE A 430 23.46 -4.16 8.08
C PHE A 430 22.07 -4.83 8.13
N PRO A 431 21.90 -5.92 8.93
CA PRO A 431 22.91 -6.58 9.76
C PRO A 431 23.88 -7.42 8.93
N GLY A 432 25.04 -7.76 9.49
CA GLY A 432 25.87 -8.82 8.91
C GLY A 432 25.19 -10.19 9.01
N ILE A 433 25.39 -11.05 8.02
CA ILE A 433 24.72 -12.36 7.89
C ILE A 433 24.84 -13.22 9.16
N SER A 434 26.04 -13.26 9.77
CA SER A 434 26.27 -14.03 11.01
C SER A 434 25.42 -13.54 12.21
N ALA A 435 25.14 -12.23 12.29
CA ALA A 435 24.28 -11.68 13.33
C ALA A 435 22.81 -12.04 13.07
N TYR A 436 22.36 -11.94 11.84
CA TYR A 436 21.02 -12.35 11.41
C TYR A 436 20.80 -13.86 11.67
N GLU A 437 21.73 -14.71 11.23
CA GLU A 437 21.65 -16.15 11.46
C GLU A 437 21.59 -16.51 12.94
N LYS A 438 22.38 -15.82 13.79
CA LYS A 438 22.36 -16.03 15.24
C LYS A 438 20.98 -15.74 15.83
N ALA A 439 20.31 -14.70 15.38
CA ALA A 439 18.96 -14.37 15.84
C ALA A 439 17.94 -15.42 15.37
N VAL A 440 17.92 -15.76 14.07
CA VAL A 440 17.05 -16.81 13.51
C VAL A 440 17.23 -18.13 14.26
N LYS A 441 18.47 -18.54 14.52
CA LYS A 441 18.77 -19.72 15.34
C LYS A 441 18.15 -19.61 16.74
N SER A 442 18.34 -18.49 17.43
CA SER A 442 17.82 -18.31 18.78
C SER A 442 16.28 -18.38 18.83
N PHE A 443 15.61 -17.81 17.82
CA PHE A 443 14.17 -17.92 17.69
C PHE A 443 13.73 -19.35 17.35
N SER A 444 14.44 -20.07 16.47
CA SER A 444 14.11 -21.47 16.12
C SER A 444 14.19 -22.42 17.33
N GLU A 445 15.05 -22.13 18.31
CA GLU A 445 15.20 -22.90 19.55
C GLU A 445 14.02 -22.72 20.52
N THR A 446 13.10 -21.78 20.27
CA THR A 446 11.86 -21.61 21.06
C THR A 446 10.84 -22.73 20.81
N GLY A 447 10.92 -23.38 19.66
CA GLY A 447 9.91 -24.34 19.18
C GLY A 447 8.63 -23.70 18.64
N LEU A 448 8.54 -22.37 18.62
CA LEU A 448 7.46 -21.62 17.98
C LEU A 448 7.64 -21.57 16.46
N ASP A 449 6.54 -21.38 15.75
CA ASP A 449 6.57 -21.14 14.30
C ASP A 449 7.20 -19.76 14.02
N LEU A 450 8.06 -19.70 13.02
CA LEU A 450 8.66 -18.45 12.57
C LEU A 450 8.12 -18.06 11.19
N GLN A 451 7.94 -16.79 10.99
CA GLN A 451 7.70 -16.22 9.66
C GLN A 451 8.57 -14.98 9.48
N VAL A 452 9.27 -14.90 8.35
CA VAL A 452 9.83 -13.64 7.90
C VAL A 452 8.67 -12.89 7.24
N THR A 453 8.31 -11.74 7.78
CA THR A 453 7.01 -11.13 7.51
C THR A 453 7.05 -9.95 6.57
N GLU A 454 8.21 -9.29 6.43
CA GLU A 454 8.32 -7.99 5.76
C GLU A 454 9.68 -7.81 5.06
N LEU A 455 10.23 -8.90 4.50
CA LEU A 455 11.59 -8.89 3.93
C LEU A 455 11.74 -7.84 2.84
N ASP A 456 12.65 -6.94 3.05
CA ASP A 456 13.23 -6.05 2.07
C ASP A 456 14.71 -5.79 2.39
N ALA A 457 15.57 -5.61 1.38
CA ALA A 457 16.99 -5.35 1.57
C ALA A 457 17.45 -4.17 0.72
N THR A 458 17.59 -3.01 1.36
CA THR A 458 17.95 -1.76 0.68
C THR A 458 19.41 -1.71 0.24
N THR A 459 19.66 -0.98 -0.87
CA THR A 459 20.99 -0.51 -1.26
C THR A 459 20.96 0.98 -1.57
N SER A 460 22.01 1.70 -1.17
CA SER A 460 22.23 3.09 -1.57
C SER A 460 23.23 3.21 -2.73
N ASP A 461 23.88 2.10 -3.11
CA ASP A 461 24.79 2.01 -4.23
C ASP A 461 24.03 1.52 -5.48
N ILE A 462 23.70 2.46 -6.37
CA ILE A 462 22.95 2.20 -7.63
C ILE A 462 23.84 1.77 -8.81
N THR A 463 25.11 1.47 -8.53
CA THR A 463 26.01 0.91 -9.55
C THR A 463 25.76 -0.60 -9.74
N GLU A 464 26.25 -1.13 -10.85
CA GLU A 464 26.26 -2.56 -11.13
C GLU A 464 26.82 -3.37 -9.94
N SER A 465 27.95 -2.93 -9.37
CA SER A 465 28.56 -3.54 -8.19
C SER A 465 27.68 -3.47 -6.94
N GLY A 466 26.89 -2.39 -6.79
CA GLY A 466 25.93 -2.25 -5.69
C GLY A 466 24.78 -3.25 -5.79
N PHE A 467 24.25 -3.45 -6.99
CA PHE A 467 23.22 -4.48 -7.23
C PHE A 467 23.76 -5.91 -7.16
N GLU A 468 25.04 -6.14 -7.49
CA GLU A 468 25.69 -7.44 -7.22
C GLU A 468 25.80 -7.73 -5.74
N LYS A 469 26.16 -6.74 -4.90
CA LYS A 469 26.18 -6.88 -3.44
C LYS A 469 24.79 -7.15 -2.87
N GLN A 470 23.75 -6.47 -3.41
CA GLN A 470 22.37 -6.73 -3.02
C GLN A 470 21.96 -8.17 -3.36
N ALA A 471 22.31 -8.64 -4.56
CA ALA A 471 22.04 -10.01 -4.99
C ALA A 471 22.71 -11.04 -4.07
N GLN A 472 23.99 -10.85 -3.74
CA GLN A 472 24.72 -11.73 -2.82
C GLN A 472 24.11 -11.69 -1.40
N TYR A 473 23.73 -10.50 -0.91
CA TYR A 473 23.11 -10.35 0.40
C TYR A 473 21.77 -11.10 0.49
N TYR A 474 20.93 -10.99 -0.55
CA TYR A 474 19.67 -11.75 -0.63
C TYR A 474 19.93 -13.27 -0.66
N SER A 475 20.90 -13.73 -1.45
CA SER A 475 21.29 -15.14 -1.48
C SER A 475 21.70 -15.64 -0.11
N ASP A 476 22.58 -14.91 0.57
CA ASP A 476 23.07 -15.27 1.91
C ASP A 476 21.94 -15.30 2.96
N ILE A 477 21.00 -14.35 2.89
CA ILE A 477 19.81 -14.33 3.77
C ILE A 477 18.92 -15.54 3.50
N MET A 478 18.61 -15.82 2.23
CA MET A 478 17.76 -16.96 1.87
C MET A 478 18.41 -18.31 2.24
N ASP A 479 19.73 -18.44 2.14
CA ASP A 479 20.47 -19.62 2.60
C ASP A 479 20.29 -19.85 4.11
N VAL A 480 20.35 -18.76 4.90
CA VAL A 480 20.06 -18.83 6.34
C VAL A 480 18.62 -19.31 6.56
N LEU A 481 17.64 -18.76 5.84
CA LEU A 481 16.23 -19.12 6.02
C LEU A 481 15.96 -20.57 5.61
N VAL A 482 16.54 -21.05 4.52
CA VAL A 482 16.46 -22.47 4.10
C VAL A 482 17.08 -23.40 5.13
N LYS A 483 18.22 -23.04 5.71
CA LYS A 483 18.87 -23.82 6.78
C LYS A 483 17.95 -24.04 7.99
N TYR A 484 17.09 -23.05 8.32
CA TYR A 484 16.14 -23.12 9.44
C TYR A 484 14.69 -23.36 8.99
N SER A 485 14.45 -23.82 7.76
CA SER A 485 13.12 -23.99 7.17
C SER A 485 12.18 -24.91 7.95
N LYS A 486 12.70 -25.82 8.78
CA LYS A 486 11.86 -26.65 9.69
C LYS A 486 11.12 -25.82 10.75
N SER A 487 11.61 -24.64 11.08
CA SER A 487 10.99 -23.72 12.02
C SER A 487 10.31 -22.54 11.33
N ILE A 488 10.54 -22.33 10.02
CA ILE A 488 10.02 -21.19 9.25
C ILE A 488 8.93 -21.68 8.33
N SER A 489 7.72 -21.12 8.45
CA SER A 489 6.56 -21.49 7.62
C SER A 489 6.28 -20.55 6.45
N ALA A 490 6.80 -19.32 6.48
CA ALA A 490 6.65 -18.35 5.41
C ALA A 490 7.79 -17.32 5.37
N VAL A 491 8.09 -16.85 4.16
CA VAL A 491 8.93 -15.67 3.89
C VAL A 491 8.12 -14.73 3.01
N VAL A 492 7.83 -13.54 3.51
CA VAL A 492 6.98 -12.53 2.86
C VAL A 492 7.84 -11.30 2.53
N PHE A 493 7.89 -10.93 1.27
CA PHE A 493 8.53 -9.70 0.80
C PHE A 493 7.58 -8.52 1.01
N TRP A 494 8.11 -7.38 1.49
CA TRP A 494 7.27 -6.22 1.80
C TRP A 494 7.05 -5.32 0.58
N GLY A 495 6.39 -5.88 -0.42
CA GLY A 495 6.03 -5.24 -1.69
C GLY A 495 6.31 -6.11 -2.90
N THR A 496 5.83 -5.68 -4.06
CA THR A 496 5.97 -6.39 -5.33
C THR A 496 7.13 -5.85 -6.17
N THR A 497 7.17 -4.53 -6.44
CA THR A 497 8.16 -3.84 -7.26
C THR A 497 8.81 -2.68 -6.48
N ASP A 498 10.03 -2.32 -6.86
CA ASP A 498 10.83 -1.30 -6.16
C ASP A 498 10.12 0.03 -5.98
N ASP A 499 9.42 0.52 -7.01
CA ASP A 499 8.71 1.81 -7.02
C ASP A 499 7.53 1.86 -6.04
N GLN A 500 6.93 0.71 -5.73
CA GLN A 500 5.79 0.57 -4.82
C GLN A 500 6.21 0.33 -3.37
N SER A 501 7.50 0.13 -3.12
CA SER A 501 7.98 -0.06 -1.75
C SER A 501 7.98 1.25 -0.96
N TRP A 502 7.67 1.16 0.35
CA TRP A 502 7.87 2.27 1.28
C TRP A 502 9.32 2.77 1.35
N ARG A 503 10.28 1.96 0.88
CA ARG A 503 11.72 2.26 0.76
C ARG A 503 12.17 2.40 -0.69
N ALA A 504 11.27 2.77 -1.61
CA ALA A 504 11.48 2.80 -3.07
C ALA A 504 12.78 3.48 -3.51
N SER A 505 13.15 4.59 -2.85
CA SER A 505 14.38 5.34 -3.17
C SER A 505 15.69 4.54 -2.95
N LYS A 506 15.61 3.33 -2.40
CA LYS A 506 16.74 2.44 -2.10
C LYS A 506 16.62 1.05 -2.72
N TYR A 507 15.75 0.89 -3.71
CA TYR A 507 15.64 -0.31 -4.55
C TYR A 507 15.56 -1.64 -3.79
N PRO A 508 14.62 -1.84 -2.85
CA PRO A 508 14.71 -2.90 -1.84
C PRO A 508 14.21 -4.27 -2.27
N LEU A 509 13.47 -4.40 -3.39
CA LEU A 509 12.72 -5.60 -3.74
C LEU A 509 13.35 -6.40 -4.88
N LEU A 510 12.66 -7.46 -5.30
CA LEU A 510 13.16 -8.42 -6.29
C LEU A 510 12.85 -8.04 -7.74
N PHE A 511 11.89 -7.13 -7.95
CA PHE A 511 11.45 -6.71 -9.28
C PHE A 511 11.56 -5.19 -9.43
N ASN A 512 11.92 -4.75 -10.63
CA ASN A 512 11.94 -3.35 -11.03
C ASN A 512 10.53 -2.80 -11.24
N GLU A 513 10.42 -1.47 -11.42
CA GLU A 513 9.18 -0.75 -11.73
C GLU A 513 8.47 -1.31 -13.00
N ASP A 514 9.22 -1.80 -13.97
CA ASP A 514 8.71 -2.40 -15.21
C ASP A 514 8.38 -3.90 -15.10
N TYR A 515 8.37 -4.43 -13.88
CA TYR A 515 8.14 -5.84 -13.53
C TYR A 515 9.25 -6.81 -13.96
N SER A 516 10.37 -6.33 -14.49
CA SER A 516 11.52 -7.17 -14.80
C SER A 516 12.21 -7.66 -13.52
N ALA A 517 12.69 -8.90 -13.54
CA ALA A 517 13.40 -9.48 -12.41
C ALA A 517 14.80 -8.86 -12.26
N LYS A 518 15.19 -8.57 -11.03
CA LYS A 518 16.50 -8.03 -10.68
C LYS A 518 17.53 -9.12 -10.46
N LYS A 519 18.82 -8.77 -10.39
CA LYS A 519 19.90 -9.71 -10.06
C LYS A 519 19.64 -10.48 -8.77
N CYS A 520 19.05 -9.83 -7.76
CA CYS A 520 18.71 -10.48 -6.49
C CYS A 520 17.61 -11.53 -6.62
N PHE A 521 16.70 -11.42 -7.60
CA PHE A 521 15.76 -12.49 -7.91
C PHE A 521 16.51 -13.73 -8.41
N TYR A 522 17.40 -13.57 -9.40
CA TYR A 522 18.15 -14.70 -9.96
C TYR A 522 19.07 -15.35 -8.92
N SER A 523 19.73 -14.55 -8.06
CA SER A 523 20.63 -15.08 -7.04
C SER A 523 19.94 -15.98 -6.01
N ILE A 524 18.65 -15.77 -5.75
CA ILE A 524 17.90 -16.59 -4.78
C ILE A 524 17.24 -17.81 -5.42
N VAL A 525 17.05 -17.85 -6.74
CA VAL A 525 16.49 -19.02 -7.42
C VAL A 525 17.56 -19.98 -7.91
N ASP A 526 18.72 -19.47 -8.37
CA ASP A 526 19.82 -20.30 -8.92
C ASP A 526 20.53 -21.10 -7.82
N GLY A 527 20.47 -20.67 -6.55
CA GLY A 527 21.13 -21.34 -5.41
C GLY A 527 20.43 -22.63 -4.93
N LEU A 528 19.23 -22.93 -5.44
CA LEU A 528 18.42 -24.11 -5.02
C LEU A 528 18.21 -25.15 -6.13
N GLU A 529 18.70 -24.90 -7.37
CA GLU A 529 18.78 -25.91 -8.40
C GLU A 529 20.02 -26.80 -8.17
#